data_68350c27a8202e4d664c32747a38380c
#
_entry.id   68350c27a8202e4d664c32747a38380c
#
_cell.length_a   1.000
_cell.length_b   1.000
_cell.length_c   1.000
_cell.angle_alpha   90.00
_cell.angle_beta   90.00
_cell.angle_gamma   90.00
#
_symmetry.space_group_name_H-M   'P 1'
#
loop_
_entity.id
_entity.type
_entity.pdbx_description
1 polymer ?
#
loop_
_entity_poly.entity_id
_entity_poly.type
_entity_poly.pdbx_seq_one_letter_code
_entity_poly.pdbx_strand_id
1 'polypeptide(L)'
;MSVEEALPWLREHREELLQSIRDGSYEPSPVRRKEIPKPDGGVRKLGIPTVVDRVIQQGIAQKLQNIWEPQFSDSSYGYRPKRSGQQAIQKVKEYAERNRGRNVRRVMQKVKVYIRGWLGYFHVADMKRTMKSWDEWLRRRFRMYIWKQWKKPRTKVANLRKLGIPADKAYQWGNSRLGYWRIAGSPVLACSITNERLATAGYFGILNCYESLHSCD
;
A
#
# COMPACT_ATOMS: atom_id res chain seq x y z
N MET A 1 -34.15 7.36 -16.34
CA MET A 1 -33.78 8.77 -16.19
C MET A 1 -32.34 8.93 -16.66
N SER A 2 -32.13 9.80 -17.65
CA SER A 2 -30.79 10.24 -18.09
C SER A 2 -30.23 11.31 -17.13
N VAL A 3 -28.95 11.68 -17.29
CA VAL A 3 -28.35 12.75 -16.47
C VAL A 3 -28.99 14.11 -16.79
N GLU A 4 -29.42 14.32 -18.01
CA GLU A 4 -30.06 15.56 -18.48
C GLU A 4 -31.47 15.74 -17.88
N GLU A 5 -32.22 14.66 -17.73
CA GLU A 5 -33.54 14.64 -17.11
C GLU A 5 -33.48 14.76 -15.58
N ALA A 6 -32.34 14.44 -14.97
CA ALA A 6 -32.20 14.36 -13.51
C ALA A 6 -32.35 15.73 -12.83
N LEU A 7 -31.82 16.80 -13.40
CA LEU A 7 -31.87 18.12 -12.77
C LEU A 7 -33.27 18.71 -12.73
N PRO A 8 -34.07 18.70 -13.82
CA PRO A 8 -35.47 19.10 -13.78
C PRO A 8 -36.29 18.28 -12.78
N TRP A 9 -36.16 16.95 -12.83
CA TRP A 9 -36.85 16.03 -11.92
C TRP A 9 -36.52 16.30 -10.45
N LEU A 10 -35.24 16.49 -10.13
CA LEU A 10 -34.80 16.80 -8.75
C LEU A 10 -35.32 18.15 -8.24
N ARG A 11 -35.53 19.12 -9.13
CA ARG A 11 -36.14 20.42 -8.76
C ARG A 11 -37.60 20.25 -8.42
N GLU A 12 -38.34 19.47 -9.20
CA GLU A 12 -39.77 19.24 -9.02
C GLU A 12 -40.06 18.42 -7.75
N HIS A 13 -39.28 17.31 -7.51
CA HIS A 13 -39.52 16.37 -6.41
C HIS A 13 -38.64 16.64 -5.18
N ARG A 14 -38.02 17.81 -5.09
CA ARG A 14 -37.04 18.14 -4.05
C ARG A 14 -37.58 17.96 -2.65
N GLU A 15 -38.76 18.54 -2.37
CA GLU A 15 -39.35 18.59 -1.01
C GLU A 15 -39.77 17.17 -0.57
N GLU A 16 -40.39 16.40 -1.45
CA GLU A 16 -40.77 15.01 -1.18
C GLU A 16 -39.54 14.14 -0.86
N LEU A 17 -38.47 14.29 -1.68
CA LEU A 17 -37.25 13.57 -1.48
C LEU A 17 -36.57 13.95 -0.15
N LEU A 18 -36.51 15.22 0.19
CA LEU A 18 -35.93 15.67 1.44
C LEU A 18 -36.76 15.20 2.66
N GLN A 19 -38.10 15.19 2.52
CA GLN A 19 -38.97 14.69 3.58
C GLN A 19 -38.76 13.19 3.80
N SER A 20 -38.75 12.37 2.74
CA SER A 20 -38.52 10.93 2.84
C SER A 20 -37.16 10.60 3.48
N ILE A 21 -36.12 11.40 3.21
CA ILE A 21 -34.81 11.23 3.85
C ILE A 21 -34.87 11.59 5.35
N ARG A 22 -35.58 12.66 5.72
CA ARG A 22 -35.74 13.09 7.11
C ARG A 22 -36.54 12.10 7.94
N ASP A 23 -37.58 11.55 7.38
CA ASP A 23 -38.46 10.57 8.03
C ASP A 23 -37.85 9.16 8.07
N GLY A 24 -36.77 8.94 7.35
CA GLY A 24 -36.14 7.63 7.22
C GLY A 24 -36.92 6.65 6.33
N SER A 25 -37.93 7.14 5.59
CA SER A 25 -38.76 6.35 4.67
C SER A 25 -38.15 6.20 3.26
N TYR A 26 -37.00 6.83 3.00
CA TYR A 26 -36.34 6.73 1.71
C TYR A 26 -35.80 5.32 1.47
N GLU A 27 -36.29 4.67 0.44
CA GLU A 27 -35.78 3.36 -0.02
C GLU A 27 -34.99 3.54 -1.32
N PRO A 28 -33.68 3.12 -1.35
CA PRO A 28 -32.89 3.18 -2.57
C PRO A 28 -33.47 2.29 -3.67
N SER A 29 -33.43 2.78 -4.89
CA SER A 29 -33.90 2.01 -6.04
C SER A 29 -32.99 0.83 -6.36
N PRO A 30 -33.51 -0.26 -6.97
CA PRO A 30 -32.69 -1.39 -7.40
C PRO A 30 -31.57 -0.97 -8.33
N VAL A 31 -30.35 -1.47 -8.07
CA VAL A 31 -29.18 -1.16 -8.89
C VAL A 31 -29.22 -1.88 -10.24
N ARG A 32 -28.81 -1.19 -11.29
CA ARG A 32 -28.60 -1.82 -12.61
C ARG A 32 -27.34 -2.67 -12.57
N ARG A 33 -27.50 -3.99 -12.74
CA ARG A 33 -26.35 -4.91 -12.81
C ARG A 33 -25.67 -4.85 -14.17
N LYS A 34 -24.33 -4.69 -14.14
CA LYS A 34 -23.46 -4.80 -15.32
C LYS A 34 -22.35 -5.80 -15.02
N GLU A 35 -22.09 -6.69 -15.97
CA GLU A 35 -21.01 -7.65 -15.87
C GLU A 35 -19.79 -7.16 -16.66
N ILE A 36 -18.61 -7.20 -16.04
CA ILE A 36 -17.35 -6.79 -16.65
C ILE A 36 -16.42 -8.00 -16.63
N PRO A 37 -15.89 -8.43 -17.80
CA PRO A 37 -14.97 -9.54 -17.87
C PRO A 37 -13.66 -9.21 -17.13
N LYS A 38 -13.16 -10.16 -16.32
CA LYS A 38 -11.84 -10.06 -15.70
C LYS A 38 -10.77 -10.62 -16.64
N PRO A 39 -9.50 -10.16 -16.51
CA PRO A 39 -8.38 -10.68 -17.31
C PRO A 39 -8.10 -12.19 -17.09
N ASP A 40 -8.52 -12.74 -15.94
CA ASP A 40 -8.39 -14.15 -15.54
C ASP A 40 -9.52 -15.06 -16.05
N GLY A 41 -10.43 -14.54 -16.88
CA GLY A 41 -11.60 -15.25 -17.41
C GLY A 41 -12.83 -15.23 -16.50
N GLY A 42 -12.74 -14.67 -15.32
CA GLY A 42 -13.87 -14.46 -14.40
C GLY A 42 -14.74 -13.26 -14.79
N VAL A 43 -15.89 -13.11 -14.12
CA VAL A 43 -16.81 -11.97 -14.32
C VAL A 43 -16.92 -11.16 -13.04
N ARG A 44 -16.77 -9.84 -13.16
CA ARG A 44 -17.03 -8.89 -12.07
C ARG A 44 -18.44 -8.32 -12.23
N LYS A 45 -19.28 -8.53 -11.24
CA LYS A 45 -20.64 -7.98 -11.19
C LYS A 45 -20.58 -6.57 -10.60
N LEU A 46 -20.99 -5.57 -11.37
CA LEU A 46 -21.06 -4.19 -10.95
C LEU A 46 -22.53 -3.77 -10.77
N GLY A 47 -22.87 -3.23 -9.59
CA GLY A 47 -24.15 -2.59 -9.34
C GLY A 47 -24.05 -1.09 -9.61
N ILE A 48 -24.85 -0.58 -10.53
CA ILE A 48 -24.88 0.84 -10.88
C ILE A 48 -26.14 1.44 -10.26
N PRO A 49 -26.03 2.31 -9.23
CA PRO A 49 -27.16 2.99 -8.64
C PRO A 49 -27.84 3.94 -9.62
N THR A 50 -29.11 4.29 -9.36
CA THR A 50 -29.84 5.31 -10.11
C THR A 50 -29.17 6.68 -9.98
N VAL A 51 -29.55 7.63 -10.82
CA VAL A 51 -28.99 8.98 -10.77
C VAL A 51 -29.38 9.67 -9.44
N VAL A 52 -30.62 9.47 -8.99
CA VAL A 52 -31.12 10.03 -7.72
C VAL A 52 -30.34 9.46 -6.54
N ASP A 53 -30.19 8.14 -6.46
CA ASP A 53 -29.41 7.49 -5.39
C ASP A 53 -27.97 7.99 -5.35
N ARG A 54 -27.35 8.20 -6.52
CA ARG A 54 -25.98 8.75 -6.59
C ARG A 54 -25.89 10.18 -6.07
N VAL A 55 -26.91 11.03 -6.32
CA VAL A 55 -26.94 12.39 -5.79
C VAL A 55 -27.04 12.36 -4.27
N ILE A 56 -27.91 11.50 -3.70
CA ILE A 56 -28.05 11.34 -2.25
C ILE A 56 -26.76 10.82 -1.65
N GLN A 57 -26.17 9.76 -2.22
CA GLN A 57 -24.89 9.20 -1.76
C GLN A 57 -23.78 10.26 -1.79
N GLN A 58 -23.73 11.09 -2.83
CA GLN A 58 -22.76 12.18 -2.93
C GLN A 58 -23.01 13.26 -1.86
N GLY A 59 -24.24 13.61 -1.58
CA GLY A 59 -24.58 14.55 -0.51
C GLY A 59 -24.15 14.05 0.87
N ILE A 60 -24.42 12.78 1.17
CA ILE A 60 -23.98 12.11 2.40
C ILE A 60 -22.44 12.09 2.46
N ALA A 61 -21.78 11.68 1.38
CA ALA A 61 -20.33 11.62 1.32
C ALA A 61 -19.68 12.99 1.59
N GLN A 62 -20.22 14.08 1.02
CA GLN A 62 -19.72 15.43 1.26
C GLN A 62 -19.85 15.86 2.73
N LYS A 63 -20.95 15.52 3.39
CA LYS A 63 -21.15 15.82 4.81
C LYS A 63 -20.23 15.01 5.70
N LEU A 64 -20.15 13.70 5.48
CA LEU A 64 -19.27 12.81 6.23
C LEU A 64 -17.79 13.16 6.01
N GLN A 65 -17.40 13.58 4.82
CA GLN A 65 -16.05 13.98 4.51
C GLN A 65 -15.58 15.15 5.40
N ASN A 66 -16.42 16.17 5.62
CA ASN A 66 -16.07 17.30 6.47
C ASN A 66 -15.84 16.89 7.93
N ILE A 67 -16.55 15.85 8.39
CA ILE A 67 -16.45 15.34 9.77
C ILE A 67 -15.24 14.42 9.93
N TRP A 68 -15.01 13.51 8.98
CA TRP A 68 -14.02 12.44 9.11
C TRP A 68 -12.65 12.79 8.54
N GLU A 69 -12.58 13.69 7.52
CA GLU A 69 -11.30 14.03 6.88
C GLU A 69 -10.22 14.51 7.88
N PRO A 70 -10.54 15.34 8.88
CA PRO A 70 -9.56 15.77 9.89
C PRO A 70 -9.11 14.64 10.83
N GLN A 71 -9.90 13.57 10.97
CA GLN A 71 -9.61 12.45 11.88
C GLN A 71 -8.75 11.38 11.22
N PHE A 72 -8.67 11.36 9.90
CA PHE A 72 -7.85 10.37 9.21
C PHE A 72 -6.36 10.61 9.41
N SER A 73 -5.63 9.51 9.66
CA SER A 73 -4.16 9.55 9.72
C SER A 73 -3.57 10.12 8.42
N ASP A 74 -2.45 10.83 8.55
CA ASP A 74 -1.66 11.29 7.39
C ASP A 74 -1.15 10.15 6.51
N SER A 75 -1.14 8.92 7.02
CA SER A 75 -0.77 7.71 6.29
C SER A 75 -1.92 7.11 5.48
N SER A 76 -3.13 7.63 5.60
CA SER A 76 -4.31 7.19 4.84
C SER A 76 -4.39 7.93 3.51
N TYR A 77 -4.47 7.19 2.41
CA TYR A 77 -4.49 7.74 1.04
C TYR A 77 -5.70 7.29 0.21
N GLY A 78 -6.43 6.27 0.66
CA GLY A 78 -7.59 5.74 -0.06
C GLY A 78 -8.84 6.62 0.07
N TYR A 79 -9.54 6.86 -1.02
CA TYR A 79 -10.78 7.65 -1.12
C TYR A 79 -10.77 9.03 -0.43
N ARG A 80 -9.60 9.60 -0.23
CA ARG A 80 -9.47 10.94 0.34
C ARG A 80 -9.28 12.00 -0.73
N PRO A 81 -9.86 13.20 -0.59
CA PRO A 81 -9.68 14.30 -1.52
C PRO A 81 -8.20 14.68 -1.60
N LYS A 82 -7.74 14.97 -2.81
CA LYS A 82 -6.35 15.38 -3.11
C LYS A 82 -5.27 14.37 -2.68
N ARG A 83 -5.63 13.12 -2.36
CA ARG A 83 -4.71 12.03 -2.04
C ARG A 83 -4.80 10.93 -3.09
N SER A 84 -3.67 10.27 -3.36
CA SER A 84 -3.59 9.21 -4.37
C SER A 84 -2.67 8.07 -3.92
N GLY A 85 -2.85 6.89 -4.51
CA GLY A 85 -1.97 5.74 -4.27
C GLY A 85 -0.51 6.04 -4.65
N GLN A 86 -0.28 6.84 -5.69
CA GLN A 86 1.05 7.28 -6.11
C GLN A 86 1.77 8.09 -5.02
N GLN A 87 1.04 8.97 -4.32
CA GLN A 87 1.59 9.74 -3.19
C GLN A 87 1.96 8.81 -2.02
N ALA A 88 1.17 7.77 -1.74
CA ALA A 88 1.50 6.77 -0.73
C ALA A 88 2.82 6.07 -1.07
N ILE A 89 2.99 5.63 -2.32
CA ILE A 89 4.22 5.03 -2.83
C ILE A 89 5.41 5.97 -2.71
N GLN A 90 5.23 7.21 -3.13
CA GLN A 90 6.27 8.22 -3.03
C GLN A 90 6.71 8.43 -1.58
N LYS A 91 5.75 8.42 -0.64
CA LYS A 91 6.03 8.53 0.79
C LYS A 91 6.83 7.34 1.33
N VAL A 92 6.50 6.12 0.90
CA VAL A 92 7.29 4.92 1.22
C VAL A 92 8.72 5.05 0.71
N LYS A 93 8.90 5.51 -0.55
CA LYS A 93 10.24 5.77 -1.12
C LYS A 93 11.00 6.81 -0.31
N GLU A 94 10.38 7.95 0.02
CA GLU A 94 10.99 9.00 0.84
C GLU A 94 11.44 8.48 2.21
N TYR A 95 10.60 7.71 2.91
CA TYR A 95 10.98 7.09 4.18
C TYR A 95 12.14 6.12 4.01
N ALA A 96 12.12 5.36 2.93
CA ALA A 96 13.20 4.45 2.61
C ALA A 96 14.49 5.16 2.18
N GLU A 97 14.43 6.38 1.67
CA GLU A 97 15.60 7.16 1.21
C GLU A 97 16.22 8.04 2.30
N ARG A 98 15.39 8.64 3.16
CA ARG A 98 15.82 9.60 4.20
C ARG A 98 16.47 8.97 5.43
N ASN A 99 16.87 7.71 5.38
CA ASN A 99 17.36 7.00 6.57
C ASN A 99 18.81 7.35 6.94
N ARG A 100 19.05 8.61 7.28
CA ARG A 100 20.34 9.05 7.85
C ARG A 100 20.39 8.70 9.34
N GLY A 101 21.06 7.59 9.68
CA GLY A 101 21.37 7.23 11.08
C GLY A 101 20.22 6.65 11.90
N ARG A 102 19.05 6.38 11.32
CA ARG A 102 17.91 5.78 12.04
C ARG A 102 18.06 4.26 12.15
N ASN A 103 17.50 3.70 13.22
CA ASN A 103 17.43 2.24 13.40
C ASN A 103 16.57 1.61 12.29
N VAL A 104 17.11 0.60 11.59
CA VAL A 104 16.45 -0.12 10.49
C VAL A 104 15.10 -0.67 10.91
N ARG A 105 14.97 -1.24 12.12
CA ARG A 105 13.70 -1.78 12.63
C ARG A 105 12.60 -0.72 12.70
N ARG A 106 12.93 0.50 13.15
CA ARG A 106 11.96 1.61 13.17
C ARG A 106 11.50 2.02 11.78
N VAL A 107 12.42 1.98 10.80
CA VAL A 107 12.06 2.29 9.40
C VAL A 107 11.18 1.18 8.83
N MET A 108 11.49 -0.09 9.06
CA MET A 108 10.66 -1.23 8.66
C MET A 108 9.25 -1.11 9.24
N GLN A 109 9.10 -0.76 10.52
CA GLN A 109 7.81 -0.57 11.17
C GLN A 109 6.99 0.56 10.52
N LYS A 110 7.60 1.72 10.26
CA LYS A 110 6.91 2.82 9.58
C LYS A 110 6.46 2.43 8.17
N VAL A 111 7.35 1.83 7.40
CA VAL A 111 7.03 1.34 6.05
C VAL A 111 5.90 0.31 6.10
N LYS A 112 5.89 -0.60 7.10
CA LYS A 112 4.83 -1.57 7.31
C LYS A 112 3.45 -0.91 7.46
N VAL A 113 3.36 0.16 8.28
CA VAL A 113 2.09 0.88 8.51
C VAL A 113 1.54 1.46 7.21
N TYR A 114 2.39 2.15 6.44
CA TYR A 114 1.98 2.72 5.15
C TYR A 114 1.55 1.66 4.14
N ILE A 115 2.32 0.57 4.02
CA ILE A 115 2.03 -0.49 3.07
C ILE A 115 0.75 -1.24 3.45
N ARG A 116 0.52 -1.53 4.73
CA ARG A 116 -0.72 -2.19 5.17
C ARG A 116 -1.95 -1.35 4.88
N GLY A 117 -1.89 -0.04 5.18
CA GLY A 117 -2.98 0.86 4.87
C GLY A 117 -3.28 0.93 3.37
N TRP A 118 -2.23 0.95 2.56
CA TRP A 118 -2.36 0.97 1.11
C TRP A 118 -2.87 -0.36 0.54
N LEU A 119 -2.31 -1.49 0.97
CA LEU A 119 -2.76 -2.82 0.54
C LEU A 119 -4.19 -3.13 0.96
N GLY A 120 -4.57 -2.75 2.19
CA GLY A 120 -5.94 -2.96 2.67
C GLY A 120 -7.00 -2.32 1.76
N TYR A 121 -6.60 -1.32 0.98
CA TYR A 121 -7.47 -0.62 0.05
C TYR A 121 -7.33 -1.10 -1.41
N PHE A 122 -6.09 -1.27 -1.89
CA PHE A 122 -5.81 -1.53 -3.30
C PHE A 122 -5.60 -3.02 -3.64
N HIS A 123 -5.72 -3.94 -2.69
CA HIS A 123 -5.50 -5.38 -2.92
C HIS A 123 -6.44 -5.98 -3.98
N VAL A 124 -7.62 -5.39 -4.17
CA VAL A 124 -8.61 -5.82 -5.19
C VAL A 124 -8.07 -5.70 -6.64
N ALA A 125 -7.08 -4.82 -6.88
CA ALA A 125 -6.51 -4.65 -8.20
C ALA A 125 -5.45 -5.73 -8.50
N ASP A 126 -5.41 -6.23 -9.75
CA ASP A 126 -4.35 -7.14 -10.16
C ASP A 126 -3.01 -6.40 -10.30
N MET A 127 -2.19 -6.52 -9.25
CA MET A 127 -0.90 -5.85 -9.14
C MET A 127 0.24 -6.79 -8.76
N LYS A 128 0.08 -8.10 -8.91
CA LYS A 128 1.06 -9.10 -8.47
C LYS A 128 2.49 -8.80 -8.96
N ARG A 129 2.67 -8.45 -10.24
CA ARG A 129 3.98 -8.08 -10.81
C ARG A 129 4.58 -6.86 -10.11
N THR A 130 3.76 -5.84 -9.89
CA THR A 130 4.18 -4.59 -9.24
C THR A 130 4.58 -4.85 -7.79
N MET A 131 3.79 -5.64 -7.05
CA MET A 131 4.07 -6.01 -5.66
C MET A 131 5.37 -6.80 -5.53
N LYS A 132 5.62 -7.75 -6.44
CA LYS A 132 6.87 -8.51 -6.51
C LYS A 132 8.08 -7.59 -6.71
N SER A 133 8.01 -6.70 -7.69
CA SER A 133 9.09 -5.74 -7.97
C SER A 133 9.40 -4.82 -6.78
N TRP A 134 8.35 -4.36 -6.10
CA TRP A 134 8.52 -3.51 -4.91
C TRP A 134 9.06 -4.25 -3.71
N ASP A 135 8.64 -5.48 -3.51
CA ASP A 135 9.13 -6.33 -2.44
C ASP A 135 10.63 -6.63 -2.63
N GLU A 136 11.07 -6.91 -3.85
CA GLU A 136 12.48 -7.08 -4.20
C GLU A 136 13.28 -5.79 -3.98
N TRP A 137 12.76 -4.65 -4.42
CA TRP A 137 13.39 -3.34 -4.23
C TRP A 137 13.54 -2.99 -2.75
N LEU A 138 12.50 -3.17 -1.94
CA LEU A 138 12.55 -2.90 -0.51
C LEU A 138 13.50 -3.83 0.23
N ARG A 139 13.51 -5.13 -0.07
CA ARG A 139 14.47 -6.08 0.49
C ARG A 139 15.91 -5.65 0.21
N ARG A 140 16.19 -5.29 -1.03
CA ARG A 140 17.51 -4.73 -1.41
C ARG A 140 17.82 -3.46 -0.63
N ARG A 141 16.85 -2.58 -0.48
CA ARG A 141 17.01 -1.31 0.26
C ARG A 141 17.32 -1.55 1.75
N PHE A 142 16.62 -2.48 2.39
CA PHE A 142 16.87 -2.81 3.80
C PHE A 142 18.20 -3.53 4.00
N ARG A 143 18.62 -4.41 3.10
CA ARG A 143 19.97 -4.98 3.12
C ARG A 143 21.03 -3.90 3.03
N MET A 144 20.85 -2.92 2.14
CA MET A 144 21.74 -1.77 2.04
C MET A 144 21.84 -1.01 3.37
N TYR A 145 20.72 -0.79 4.07
CA TYR A 145 20.73 -0.10 5.34
C TYR A 145 21.47 -0.87 6.43
N ILE A 146 21.21 -2.15 6.55
CA ILE A 146 21.91 -3.02 7.50
C ILE A 146 23.40 -2.96 7.23
N TRP A 147 23.80 -3.10 5.97
CA TRP A 147 25.21 -3.01 5.57
C TRP A 147 25.84 -1.66 5.87
N LYS A 148 25.10 -0.58 5.66
CA LYS A 148 25.57 0.77 5.98
C LYS A 148 25.71 1.03 7.48
N GLN A 149 24.86 0.40 8.30
CA GLN A 149 24.99 0.49 9.76
C GLN A 149 26.23 -0.21 10.30
N TRP A 150 26.76 -1.21 9.61
CA TRP A 150 28.02 -1.89 9.95
C TRP A 150 29.26 -1.08 9.55
N LYS A 151 29.26 0.19 9.70
CA LYS A 151 30.21 1.23 9.25
C LYS A 151 31.62 0.75 8.94
N LYS A 152 32.31 0.09 9.90
CA LYS A 152 33.72 -0.33 9.80
C LYS A 152 33.86 -1.72 9.19
N PRO A 153 34.91 -2.00 8.38
CA PRO A 153 35.17 -3.32 7.84
C PRO A 153 35.22 -4.43 8.91
N ARG A 154 35.88 -4.16 10.04
CA ARG A 154 35.92 -5.10 11.19
C ARG A 154 34.53 -5.49 11.67
N THR A 155 33.59 -4.52 11.77
CA THR A 155 32.21 -4.77 12.17
C THR A 155 31.46 -5.58 11.12
N LYS A 156 31.69 -5.31 9.85
CA LYS A 156 31.11 -6.08 8.73
C LYS A 156 31.55 -7.53 8.77
N VAL A 157 32.86 -7.79 8.90
CA VAL A 157 33.42 -9.13 9.03
C VAL A 157 32.84 -9.87 10.24
N ALA A 158 32.83 -9.24 11.41
CA ALA A 158 32.28 -9.83 12.64
C ALA A 158 30.79 -10.20 12.49
N ASN A 159 29.99 -9.31 11.88
CA ASN A 159 28.58 -9.58 11.66
C ASN A 159 28.34 -10.66 10.61
N LEU A 160 29.13 -10.70 9.53
CA LEU A 160 29.04 -11.77 8.55
C LEU A 160 29.37 -13.14 9.17
N ARG A 161 30.38 -13.21 10.01
CA ARG A 161 30.72 -14.44 10.77
C ARG A 161 29.58 -14.87 11.70
N LYS A 162 28.96 -13.93 12.43
CA LYS A 162 27.78 -14.20 13.24
C LYS A 162 26.59 -14.72 12.43
N LEU A 163 26.52 -14.36 11.16
CA LEU A 163 25.51 -14.84 10.22
C LEU A 163 25.89 -16.19 9.58
N GLY A 164 26.98 -16.86 10.01
CA GLY A 164 27.39 -18.18 9.54
C GLY A 164 28.21 -18.17 8.25
N ILE A 165 28.74 -17.03 7.83
CA ILE A 165 29.61 -16.93 6.66
C ILE A 165 31.03 -17.38 7.06
N PRO A 166 31.71 -18.24 6.27
CA PRO A 166 33.08 -18.66 6.49
C PRO A 166 34.05 -17.48 6.64
N ALA A 167 35.10 -17.64 7.45
CA ALA A 167 35.97 -16.53 7.86
C ALA A 167 36.63 -15.82 6.69
N ASP A 168 37.16 -16.58 5.72
CA ASP A 168 37.80 -16.11 4.49
C ASP A 168 36.85 -15.30 3.62
N LYS A 169 35.62 -15.79 3.38
CA LYS A 169 34.59 -15.07 2.63
C LYS A 169 34.10 -13.84 3.41
N ALA A 170 33.93 -13.95 4.72
CA ALA A 170 33.54 -12.82 5.56
C ALA A 170 34.58 -11.69 5.51
N TYR A 171 35.87 -12.03 5.53
CA TYR A 171 36.96 -11.06 5.39
C TYR A 171 36.94 -10.41 4.00
N GLN A 172 36.88 -11.20 2.93
CA GLN A 172 36.82 -10.71 1.56
C GLN A 172 35.63 -9.79 1.33
N TRP A 173 34.44 -10.20 1.78
CA TRP A 173 33.20 -9.44 1.60
C TRP A 173 33.14 -8.19 2.47
N GLY A 174 33.61 -8.27 3.72
CA GLY A 174 33.64 -7.16 4.64
C GLY A 174 34.53 -5.98 4.20
N ASN A 175 35.58 -6.29 3.43
CA ASN A 175 36.51 -5.33 2.84
C ASN A 175 36.13 -4.93 1.41
N SER A 176 34.97 -5.32 0.90
CA SER A 176 34.51 -4.94 -0.43
C SER A 176 34.42 -3.43 -0.59
N ARG A 177 34.99 -2.92 -1.70
CA ARG A 177 34.97 -1.51 -2.11
C ARG A 177 33.72 -1.13 -2.92
N LEU A 178 32.79 -2.08 -3.14
CA LEU A 178 31.56 -1.83 -3.87
C LEU A 178 30.66 -0.82 -3.12
N GLY A 179 30.05 0.10 -3.86
CA GLY A 179 29.07 1.02 -3.31
C GLY A 179 27.91 0.30 -2.62
N TYR A 180 27.32 0.90 -1.61
CA TYR A 180 26.29 0.30 -0.74
C TYR A 180 25.11 -0.31 -1.51
N TRP A 181 24.65 0.36 -2.56
CA TRP A 181 23.53 -0.13 -3.38
C TRP A 181 23.92 -1.33 -4.25
N ARG A 182 25.15 -1.30 -4.77
CA ARG A 182 25.65 -2.39 -5.63
C ARG A 182 25.83 -3.67 -4.83
N ILE A 183 26.46 -3.59 -3.66
CA ILE A 183 26.63 -4.77 -2.79
C ILE A 183 25.32 -5.30 -2.25
N ALA A 184 24.33 -4.44 -2.02
CA ALA A 184 22.99 -4.87 -1.57
C ALA A 184 22.22 -5.68 -2.61
N GLY A 185 22.56 -5.55 -3.89
CA GLY A 185 22.04 -6.37 -4.97
C GLY A 185 22.93 -7.56 -5.36
N SER A 186 24.04 -7.75 -4.67
CA SER A 186 24.94 -8.87 -4.93
C SER A 186 24.56 -10.12 -4.15
N PRO A 187 25.02 -11.31 -4.59
CA PRO A 187 24.86 -12.56 -3.84
C PRO A 187 25.36 -12.47 -2.40
N VAL A 188 26.39 -11.66 -2.14
CA VAL A 188 26.98 -11.45 -0.81
C VAL A 188 25.94 -11.15 0.27
N LEU A 189 25.09 -10.13 0.04
CA LEU A 189 24.06 -9.77 1.01
C LEU A 189 22.79 -10.61 0.86
N ALA A 190 22.54 -11.19 -0.30
CA ALA A 190 21.42 -12.12 -0.47
C ALA A 190 21.62 -13.40 0.35
N CYS A 191 22.83 -13.97 0.36
CA CYS A 191 23.17 -15.16 1.15
C CYS A 191 23.34 -14.88 2.65
N SER A 192 23.90 -13.72 3.02
CA SER A 192 24.14 -13.40 4.44
C SER A 192 22.91 -12.83 5.16
N ILE A 193 22.15 -11.97 4.51
CA ILE A 193 20.91 -11.40 5.02
C ILE A 193 19.75 -11.95 4.20
N THR A 194 19.37 -13.20 4.47
CA THR A 194 18.28 -13.90 3.77
C THR A 194 16.93 -13.22 3.98
N ASN A 195 15.93 -13.60 3.19
CA ASN A 195 14.57 -13.07 3.36
C ASN A 195 13.97 -13.44 4.73
N GLU A 196 14.26 -14.63 5.24
CA GLU A 196 13.86 -15.10 6.57
C GLU A 196 14.45 -14.23 7.68
N ARG A 197 15.74 -13.90 7.58
CA ARG A 197 16.41 -12.99 8.53
C ARG A 197 15.85 -11.58 8.48
N LEU A 198 15.47 -11.09 7.30
CA LEU A 198 14.77 -9.81 7.17
C LEU A 198 13.39 -9.88 7.83
N ALA A 199 12.65 -10.97 7.64
CA ALA A 199 11.35 -11.17 8.28
C ALA A 199 11.48 -11.19 9.80
N THR A 200 12.44 -11.95 10.36
CA THR A 200 12.76 -11.97 11.80
C THR A 200 13.18 -10.58 12.32
N ALA A 201 13.82 -9.76 11.50
CA ALA A 201 14.17 -8.39 11.84
C ALA A 201 12.96 -7.41 11.81
N GLY A 202 11.80 -7.87 11.36
CA GLY A 202 10.54 -7.11 11.29
C GLY A 202 10.17 -6.62 9.89
N TYR A 203 10.80 -7.17 8.83
CA TYR A 203 10.40 -6.89 7.47
C TYR A 203 9.02 -7.47 7.16
N PHE A 204 8.16 -6.63 6.64
CA PHE A 204 6.83 -6.98 6.21
C PHE A 204 6.86 -7.34 4.72
N GLY A 205 6.67 -8.62 4.38
CA GLY A 205 6.62 -9.09 3.00
C GLY A 205 5.40 -8.55 2.27
N ILE A 206 5.62 -7.61 1.35
CA ILE A 206 4.53 -6.96 0.61
C ILE A 206 3.78 -7.95 -0.24
N LEU A 207 4.50 -8.78 -1.00
CA LEU A 207 3.91 -9.77 -1.90
C LEU A 207 3.06 -10.78 -1.12
N ASN A 208 3.59 -11.32 -0.02
CA ASN A 208 2.87 -12.29 0.81
C ASN A 208 1.59 -11.68 1.41
N CYS A 209 1.66 -10.42 1.85
CA CYS A 209 0.48 -9.74 2.36
C CYS A 209 -0.56 -9.47 1.27
N TYR A 210 -0.11 -9.06 0.08
CA TYR A 210 -0.99 -8.87 -1.06
C TYR A 210 -1.69 -10.18 -1.45
N GLU A 211 -0.94 -11.29 -1.55
CA GLU A 211 -1.49 -12.60 -1.89
C GLU A 211 -2.48 -13.09 -0.84
N SER A 212 -2.19 -12.88 0.46
CA SER A 212 -3.13 -13.27 1.53
C SER A 212 -4.43 -12.47 1.52
N LEU A 213 -4.40 -11.19 1.19
CA LEU A 213 -5.60 -10.37 1.08
C LEU A 213 -6.40 -10.68 -0.20
N HIS A 214 -5.70 -10.88 -1.32
CA HIS A 214 -6.31 -11.12 -2.62
C HIS A 214 -6.92 -12.53 -2.75
N SER A 215 -6.50 -13.48 -1.93
CA SER A 215 -7.07 -14.85 -1.90
C SER A 215 -8.28 -14.98 -0.97
N CYS A 216 -8.59 -13.97 -0.17
CA CYS A 216 -9.75 -13.94 0.72
C CYS A 216 -11.01 -13.33 0.05
N ASP A 217 -10.88 -12.78 -1.16
CA ASP A 217 -11.97 -12.26 -2.01
C ASP A 217 -12.34 -13.24 -3.13
#